data_e68a124a0d596d948c366b1e0a03c9ba
#
_entry.id   e68a124a0d596d948c366b1e0a03c9ba
#
_cell.length_a   1.000
_cell.length_b   1.000
_cell.length_c   1.000
_cell.angle_alpha   90.00
_cell.angle_beta   90.00
_cell.angle_gamma   90.00
#
_symmetry.space_group_name_H-M   'P 1'
#
loop_
_entity.id
_entity.type
_entity.pdbx_description
1 polymer ?
#
loop_
_entity_poly.entity_id
_entity_poly.type
_entity_poly.pdbx_seq_one_letter_code
_entity_poly.pdbx_strand_id
1 'polypeptide(L)'
;VAFFMGITVIVCIFCMMHLQSAALITAVIVNTVFIIFFASTHNITFIATAANIVLVSIGMLIILRHQYRDFTSLVNAQFKTEQLSNANLMLANRDSLTGLPNRRHFFQTLDTAMNEALLQRSGLAVGVLDLDGFKPVNDLYGHSVGDRLLMLVAERLTTAASDTVHVSRLGGDEFALVIKGDISNEALLMFGKHLCTLMHESFELSEIPIQIGATLGFATYPATADNATQLFEYADYALYQGKNHNPGSTCLFSASHREQLSADGVTEQALRRANLKTEFHVLFQPIIESCTRETVAFEALARWDSPVLGAVSP
;
A
#
# COMPACT_ATOMS: atom_id res chain seq x y z
N VAL A 1 14.59 63.66 -24.68
CA VAL A 1 13.76 62.71 -25.46
C VAL A 1 14.50 61.37 -25.58
N ALA A 2 15.73 61.27 -26.09
CA ALA A 2 16.48 60.02 -26.29
C ALA A 2 16.66 59.17 -25.00
N PHE A 3 16.89 59.86 -23.86
CA PHE A 3 17.01 59.17 -22.55
C PHE A 3 15.71 58.45 -22.10
N PHE A 4 14.57 59.17 -22.24
CA PHE A 4 13.27 58.55 -21.89
C PHE A 4 12.89 57.41 -22.83
N MET A 5 13.20 57.52 -24.13
CA MET A 5 12.97 56.42 -25.07
C MET A 5 13.82 55.20 -24.75
N GLY A 6 15.10 55.37 -24.38
CA GLY A 6 15.97 54.28 -23.96
C GLY A 6 15.45 53.52 -22.73
N ILE A 7 14.97 54.24 -21.72
CA ILE A 7 14.37 53.65 -20.53
C ILE A 7 13.11 52.87 -20.89
N THR A 8 12.25 53.41 -21.76
CA THR A 8 11.02 52.70 -22.18
C THR A 8 11.32 51.38 -22.87
N VAL A 9 12.35 51.30 -23.71
CA VAL A 9 12.78 50.07 -24.38
C VAL A 9 13.24 49.02 -23.36
N ILE A 10 14.06 49.44 -22.39
CA ILE A 10 14.56 48.53 -21.33
C ILE A 10 13.38 47.98 -20.51
N VAL A 11 12.45 48.86 -20.13
CA VAL A 11 11.26 48.47 -19.37
C VAL A 11 10.36 47.48 -20.16
N CYS A 12 10.14 47.77 -21.46
CA CYS A 12 9.35 46.88 -22.32
C CYS A 12 9.99 45.48 -22.44
N ILE A 13 11.31 45.41 -22.66
CA ILE A 13 12.04 44.14 -22.72
C ILE A 13 11.93 43.39 -21.38
N PHE A 14 12.04 44.10 -20.27
CA PHE A 14 11.94 43.54 -18.94
C PHE A 14 10.53 42.99 -18.62
N CYS A 15 9.47 43.75 -18.99
CA CYS A 15 8.08 43.32 -18.83
C CYS A 15 7.73 42.05 -19.65
N MET A 16 8.49 41.77 -20.71
CA MET A 16 8.32 40.59 -21.55
C MET A 16 9.18 39.39 -21.10
N MET A 17 9.58 39.34 -19.82
CA MET A 17 10.50 38.32 -19.27
C MET A 17 10.02 36.89 -19.46
N HIS A 18 8.71 36.66 -19.54
CA HIS A 18 8.13 35.33 -19.76
C HIS A 18 7.91 34.99 -21.25
N LEU A 19 8.13 35.94 -22.17
CA LEU A 19 7.91 35.77 -23.61
C LEU A 19 9.19 36.08 -24.38
N GLN A 20 10.16 35.18 -24.33
CA GLN A 20 11.48 35.34 -24.92
C GLN A 20 11.43 35.81 -26.40
N SER A 21 10.53 35.20 -27.19
CA SER A 21 10.35 35.58 -28.58
C SER A 21 9.86 37.02 -28.76
N ALA A 22 8.94 37.45 -27.92
CA ALA A 22 8.40 38.82 -27.96
C ALA A 22 9.45 39.87 -27.57
N ALA A 23 10.24 39.58 -26.52
CA ALA A 23 11.33 40.44 -26.08
C ALA A 23 12.40 40.60 -27.17
N LEU A 24 12.74 39.51 -27.87
CA LEU A 24 13.72 39.54 -28.98
C LEU A 24 13.20 40.33 -30.19
N ILE A 25 11.95 40.12 -30.58
CA ILE A 25 11.30 40.86 -31.69
C ILE A 25 11.25 42.36 -31.35
N THR A 26 10.83 42.71 -30.14
CA THR A 26 10.76 44.08 -29.68
C THR A 26 12.14 44.75 -29.70
N ALA A 27 13.17 44.07 -29.18
CA ALA A 27 14.53 44.57 -29.19
C ALA A 27 15.06 44.83 -30.60
N VAL A 28 14.81 43.90 -31.54
CA VAL A 28 15.23 44.05 -32.95
C VAL A 28 14.51 45.23 -33.61
N ILE A 29 13.20 45.33 -33.51
CA ILE A 29 12.42 46.40 -34.15
C ILE A 29 12.87 47.77 -33.62
N VAL A 30 12.92 47.92 -32.31
CA VAL A 30 13.23 49.21 -31.68
C VAL A 30 14.67 49.62 -31.97
N ASN A 31 15.66 48.73 -31.79
CA ASN A 31 17.05 49.08 -32.12
C ASN A 31 17.23 49.44 -33.60
N THR A 32 16.57 48.79 -34.53
CA THR A 32 16.64 49.07 -35.95
C THR A 32 16.14 50.50 -36.22
N VAL A 33 14.99 50.89 -35.68
CA VAL A 33 14.45 52.26 -35.82
C VAL A 33 15.39 53.32 -35.25
N PHE A 34 15.97 53.04 -34.07
CA PHE A 34 16.95 53.98 -33.45
C PHE A 34 18.21 54.12 -34.25
N ILE A 35 18.79 53.04 -34.77
CA ILE A 35 19.99 53.05 -35.60
C ILE A 35 19.75 53.92 -36.84
N ILE A 36 18.65 53.70 -37.56
CA ILE A 36 18.30 54.46 -38.79
C ILE A 36 18.14 55.93 -38.47
N PHE A 37 17.38 56.27 -37.44
CA PHE A 37 17.13 57.65 -37.03
C PHE A 37 18.41 58.40 -36.64
N PHE A 38 19.24 57.84 -35.76
CA PHE A 38 20.44 58.50 -35.29
C PHE A 38 21.56 58.56 -36.36
N ALA A 39 21.67 57.51 -37.21
CA ALA A 39 22.61 57.52 -38.31
C ALA A 39 22.30 58.62 -39.33
N SER A 40 21.02 58.99 -39.59
CA SER A 40 20.60 60.02 -40.48
C SER A 40 20.94 61.46 -39.99
N THR A 41 21.23 61.61 -38.70
CA THR A 41 21.57 62.96 -38.12
C THR A 41 23.01 63.40 -38.37
N HIS A 42 23.90 62.50 -38.81
CA HIS A 42 25.33 62.74 -39.04
C HIS A 42 26.07 63.39 -37.84
N ASN A 43 25.51 63.30 -36.62
CA ASN A 43 26.09 63.83 -35.40
C ASN A 43 26.72 62.68 -34.58
N ILE A 44 28.03 62.86 -34.29
CA ILE A 44 28.83 61.83 -33.64
C ILE A 44 28.28 61.45 -32.25
N THR A 45 27.73 62.40 -31.52
CA THR A 45 27.14 62.15 -30.18
C THR A 45 25.87 61.31 -30.27
N PHE A 46 25.05 61.48 -31.30
CA PHE A 46 23.84 60.65 -31.49
C PHE A 46 24.19 59.29 -32.00
N ILE A 47 25.21 59.05 -32.80
CA ILE A 47 25.72 57.82 -33.26
C ILE A 47 26.25 57.01 -32.06
N ALA A 48 27.05 57.67 -31.19
CA ALA A 48 27.54 57.02 -29.95
C ALA A 48 26.39 56.59 -29.00
N THR A 49 25.34 57.38 -28.91
CA THR A 49 24.15 57.09 -28.12
C THR A 49 23.42 55.87 -28.68
N ALA A 50 23.26 55.78 -30.01
CA ALA A 50 22.67 54.58 -30.64
C ALA A 50 23.48 53.28 -30.36
N ALA A 51 24.81 53.37 -30.49
CA ALA A 51 25.69 52.24 -30.18
C ALA A 51 25.57 51.76 -28.73
N ASN A 52 25.44 52.71 -27.78
CA ASN A 52 25.27 52.39 -26.36
C ASN A 52 23.92 51.73 -26.09
N ILE A 53 22.83 52.20 -26.73
CA ILE A 53 21.50 51.57 -26.60
C ILE A 53 21.51 50.13 -27.11
N VAL A 54 22.15 49.86 -28.25
CA VAL A 54 22.31 48.51 -28.80
C VAL A 54 23.09 47.62 -27.86
N LEU A 55 24.21 48.12 -27.31
CA LEU A 55 25.03 47.35 -26.35
C LEU A 55 24.22 46.95 -25.08
N VAL A 56 23.49 47.92 -24.52
CA VAL A 56 22.63 47.69 -23.35
C VAL A 56 21.52 46.67 -23.67
N SER A 57 20.91 46.79 -24.86
CA SER A 57 19.87 45.85 -25.30
C SER A 57 20.41 44.43 -25.44
N ILE A 58 21.62 44.25 -25.97
CA ILE A 58 22.28 42.92 -26.06
C ILE A 58 22.55 42.37 -24.66
N GLY A 59 23.10 43.17 -23.75
CA GLY A 59 23.32 42.75 -22.36
C GLY A 59 22.03 42.28 -21.68
N MET A 60 20.95 43.07 -21.90
CA MET A 60 19.64 42.75 -21.36
C MET A 60 19.06 41.41 -21.89
N LEU A 61 19.20 41.17 -23.21
CA LEU A 61 18.78 39.92 -23.82
C LEU A 61 19.57 38.71 -23.31
N ILE A 62 20.85 38.87 -23.05
CA ILE A 62 21.69 37.82 -22.44
C ILE A 62 21.19 37.48 -21.03
N ILE A 63 20.95 38.51 -20.21
CA ILE A 63 20.41 38.30 -18.84
C ILE A 63 19.03 37.65 -18.90
N LEU A 64 18.15 38.11 -19.77
CA LEU A 64 16.81 37.55 -19.94
C LEU A 64 16.83 36.07 -20.34
N ARG A 65 17.74 35.74 -21.28
CA ARG A 65 17.93 34.36 -21.72
C ARG A 65 18.45 33.47 -20.58
N HIS A 66 19.34 33.96 -19.74
CA HIS A 66 19.87 33.25 -18.59
C HIS A 66 18.75 33.01 -17.56
N GLN A 67 18.03 34.06 -17.17
CA GLN A 67 16.91 33.94 -16.23
C GLN A 67 15.79 33.01 -16.72
N TYR A 68 15.47 33.03 -18.02
CA TYR A 68 14.49 32.14 -18.61
C TYR A 68 14.94 30.67 -18.52
N ARG A 69 16.21 30.39 -18.79
CA ARG A 69 16.78 29.05 -18.64
C ARG A 69 16.73 28.56 -17.18
N ASP A 70 17.11 29.43 -16.26
CA ASP A 70 17.11 29.12 -14.84
C ASP A 70 15.68 28.87 -14.34
N PHE A 71 14.73 29.68 -14.73
CA PHE A 71 13.33 29.49 -14.43
C PHE A 71 12.79 28.17 -15.00
N THR A 72 13.07 27.90 -16.26
CA THR A 72 12.64 26.64 -16.89
C THR A 72 13.26 25.40 -16.21
N SER A 73 14.54 25.48 -15.85
CA SER A 73 15.22 24.41 -15.13
C SER A 73 14.64 24.16 -13.74
N LEU A 74 14.28 25.23 -13.02
CA LEU A 74 13.65 25.16 -11.71
C LEU A 74 12.26 24.50 -11.80
N VAL A 75 11.42 24.94 -12.75
CA VAL A 75 10.09 24.35 -12.97
C VAL A 75 10.19 22.86 -13.32
N ASN A 76 11.10 22.49 -14.23
CA ASN A 76 11.32 21.10 -14.60
C ASN A 76 11.84 20.25 -13.43
N ALA A 77 12.74 20.79 -12.60
CA ALA A 77 13.24 20.12 -11.41
C ALA A 77 12.13 19.91 -10.38
N GLN A 78 11.27 20.89 -10.16
CA GLN A 78 10.12 20.79 -9.27
C GLN A 78 9.13 19.74 -9.74
N PHE A 79 8.77 19.74 -11.02
CA PHE A 79 7.88 18.75 -11.62
C PHE A 79 8.45 17.33 -11.50
N LYS A 80 9.76 17.17 -11.76
CA LYS A 80 10.43 15.87 -11.60
C LYS A 80 10.45 15.41 -10.14
N THR A 81 10.65 16.32 -9.20
CA THR A 81 10.63 16.01 -7.76
C THR A 81 9.23 15.55 -7.32
N GLU A 82 8.19 16.22 -7.81
CA GLU A 82 6.80 15.84 -7.54
C GLU A 82 6.46 14.47 -8.13
N GLN A 83 6.87 14.18 -9.38
CA GLN A 83 6.70 12.86 -9.99
C GLN A 83 7.41 11.76 -9.19
N LEU A 84 8.66 12.01 -8.78
CA LEU A 84 9.42 11.06 -7.96
C LEU A 84 8.79 10.85 -6.58
N SER A 85 8.29 11.92 -5.96
CA SER A 85 7.59 11.84 -4.68
C SER A 85 6.32 10.98 -4.80
N ASN A 86 5.50 11.22 -5.83
CA ASN A 86 4.29 10.44 -6.08
C ASN A 86 4.59 8.97 -6.40
N ALA A 87 5.63 8.71 -7.21
CA ALA A 87 6.09 7.35 -7.49
C ALA A 87 6.57 6.65 -6.21
N ASN A 88 7.34 7.34 -5.37
CA ASN A 88 7.79 6.80 -4.08
C ASN A 88 6.61 6.52 -3.13
N LEU A 89 5.60 7.38 -3.07
CA LEU A 89 4.39 7.15 -2.28
C LEU A 89 3.61 5.94 -2.80
N MET A 90 3.50 5.77 -4.11
CA MET A 90 2.88 4.59 -4.72
C MET A 90 3.63 3.30 -4.33
N LEU A 91 4.97 3.28 -4.49
CA LEU A 91 5.80 2.14 -4.12
C LEU A 91 5.78 1.84 -2.62
N ALA A 92 5.70 2.88 -1.78
CA ALA A 92 5.66 2.72 -0.34
C ALA A 92 4.32 2.17 0.18
N ASN A 93 3.20 2.38 -0.54
CA ASN A 93 1.86 2.12 -0.05
C ASN A 93 1.09 1.05 -0.84
N ARG A 94 1.62 0.58 -1.98
CA ARG A 94 0.98 -0.45 -2.79
C ARG A 94 1.82 -1.72 -2.86
N ASP A 95 1.13 -2.84 -3.00
CA ASP A 95 1.73 -4.13 -3.36
C ASP A 95 2.09 -4.12 -4.84
N SER A 96 3.34 -4.44 -5.17
CA SER A 96 3.88 -4.33 -6.53
C SER A 96 3.28 -5.36 -7.50
N LEU A 97 2.76 -6.48 -7.00
CA LEU A 97 2.18 -7.53 -7.82
C LEU A 97 0.71 -7.24 -8.14
N THR A 98 -0.09 -6.97 -7.11
CA THR A 98 -1.55 -6.86 -7.24
C THR A 98 -2.04 -5.43 -7.42
N GLY A 99 -1.20 -4.41 -7.13
CA GLY A 99 -1.58 -3.01 -7.13
C GLY A 99 -2.50 -2.60 -5.97
N LEU A 100 -2.92 -3.53 -5.13
CA LEU A 100 -3.68 -3.23 -3.91
C LEU A 100 -2.85 -2.43 -2.91
N PRO A 101 -3.47 -1.74 -1.95
CA PRO A 101 -2.80 -1.25 -0.76
C PRO A 101 -1.99 -2.37 -0.10
N ASN A 102 -0.74 -2.09 0.28
CA ASN A 102 0.12 -3.05 0.95
C ASN A 102 -0.12 -3.08 2.47
N ARG A 103 0.58 -3.97 3.18
CA ARG A 103 0.51 -4.11 4.64
C ARG A 103 0.67 -2.78 5.38
N ARG A 104 1.62 -1.94 4.96
CA ARG A 104 1.85 -0.64 5.58
C ARG A 104 0.64 0.28 5.44
N HIS A 105 0.09 0.38 4.24
CA HIS A 105 -1.08 1.21 3.99
C HIS A 105 -2.34 0.68 4.67
N PHE A 106 -2.48 -0.65 4.77
CA PHE A 106 -3.55 -1.28 5.54
C PHE A 106 -3.58 -0.78 6.99
N PHE A 107 -2.45 -0.83 7.72
CA PHE A 107 -2.41 -0.38 9.11
C PHE A 107 -2.66 1.13 9.24
N GLN A 108 -2.17 1.94 8.31
CA GLN A 108 -2.48 3.38 8.30
C GLN A 108 -3.98 3.64 8.10
N THR A 109 -4.62 2.90 7.20
CA THR A 109 -6.07 2.99 6.95
C THR A 109 -6.85 2.52 8.16
N LEU A 110 -6.43 1.44 8.80
CA LEU A 110 -7.06 0.89 9.99
C LEU A 110 -6.98 1.86 11.17
N ASP A 111 -5.81 2.46 11.44
CA ASP A 111 -5.63 3.47 12.49
C ASP A 111 -6.51 4.70 12.25
N THR A 112 -6.58 5.16 11.00
CA THR A 112 -7.45 6.28 10.62
C THR A 112 -8.92 5.93 10.82
N ALA A 113 -9.36 4.77 10.34
CA ALA A 113 -10.73 4.30 10.48
C ALA A 113 -11.12 4.09 11.95
N MET A 114 -10.22 3.61 12.79
CA MET A 114 -10.44 3.46 14.23
C MET A 114 -10.64 4.81 14.90
N ASN A 115 -9.82 5.81 14.59
CA ASN A 115 -9.98 7.16 15.12
C ASN A 115 -11.30 7.81 14.66
N GLU A 116 -11.69 7.62 13.40
CA GLU A 116 -12.99 8.06 12.88
C GLU A 116 -14.15 7.38 13.62
N ALA A 117 -14.08 6.06 13.80
CA ALA A 117 -15.10 5.29 14.52
C ALA A 117 -15.26 5.73 15.98
N LEU A 118 -14.14 6.00 16.67
CA LEU A 118 -14.14 6.55 18.04
C LEU A 118 -14.83 7.92 18.11
N LEU A 119 -14.50 8.83 17.17
CA LEU A 119 -15.07 10.19 17.15
C LEU A 119 -16.56 10.19 16.79
N GLN A 120 -16.96 9.36 15.84
CA GLN A 120 -18.33 9.29 15.33
C GLN A 120 -19.21 8.33 16.11
N ARG A 121 -18.64 7.55 17.04
CA ARG A 121 -19.30 6.46 17.77
C ARG A 121 -19.94 5.44 16.81
N SER A 122 -19.24 5.14 15.72
CA SER A 122 -19.66 4.16 14.70
C SER A 122 -18.91 2.85 14.84
N GLY A 123 -19.43 1.79 14.22
CA GLY A 123 -18.76 0.51 14.16
C GLY A 123 -17.62 0.48 13.16
N LEU A 124 -16.73 -0.49 13.34
CA LEU A 124 -15.63 -0.84 12.44
C LEU A 124 -15.45 -2.34 12.47
N ALA A 125 -15.21 -2.97 11.32
CA ALA A 125 -14.81 -4.37 11.27
C ALA A 125 -13.50 -4.54 10.49
N VAL A 126 -12.71 -5.52 10.90
CA VAL A 126 -11.52 -5.99 10.18
C VAL A 126 -11.73 -7.44 9.78
N GLY A 127 -11.38 -7.75 8.55
CA GLY A 127 -11.30 -9.11 8.04
C GLY A 127 -9.87 -9.45 7.63
N VAL A 128 -9.43 -10.66 7.92
CA VAL A 128 -8.18 -11.24 7.40
C VAL A 128 -8.54 -12.49 6.62
N LEU A 129 -8.13 -12.54 5.36
CA LEU A 129 -8.41 -13.60 4.41
C LEU A 129 -7.10 -14.25 3.98
N ASP A 130 -7.09 -15.57 3.94
CA ASP A 130 -5.96 -16.36 3.44
C ASP A 130 -6.47 -17.43 2.46
N LEU A 131 -5.73 -17.63 1.38
CA LEU A 131 -6.10 -18.56 0.31
C LEU A 131 -5.77 -20.00 0.70
N ASP A 132 -6.77 -20.86 0.66
CA ASP A 132 -6.60 -22.29 0.97
C ASP A 132 -6.06 -23.02 -0.26
N GLY A 133 -4.90 -23.67 -0.10
CA GLY A 133 -4.28 -24.44 -1.19
C GLY A 133 -3.44 -23.62 -2.18
N PHE A 134 -3.07 -22.38 -1.86
CA PHE A 134 -2.23 -21.56 -2.73
C PHE A 134 -0.81 -22.13 -2.91
N LYS A 135 -0.19 -22.63 -1.84
CA LYS A 135 1.14 -23.24 -1.91
C LYS A 135 1.21 -24.43 -2.90
N PRO A 136 0.29 -25.41 -2.87
CA PRO A 136 0.19 -26.46 -3.89
C PRO A 136 0.10 -25.94 -5.33
N VAL A 137 -0.57 -24.83 -5.57
CA VAL A 137 -0.64 -24.21 -6.90
C VAL A 137 0.76 -23.74 -7.35
N ASN A 138 1.50 -23.08 -6.48
CA ASN A 138 2.88 -22.69 -6.76
C ASN A 138 3.80 -23.89 -7.00
N ASP A 139 3.67 -24.92 -6.18
CA ASP A 139 4.51 -26.12 -6.26
C ASP A 139 4.23 -26.92 -7.57
N LEU A 140 2.99 -26.92 -8.05
CA LEU A 140 2.57 -27.67 -9.23
C LEU A 140 2.75 -26.88 -10.54
N TYR A 141 2.39 -25.58 -10.55
CA TYR A 141 2.32 -24.77 -11.78
C TYR A 141 3.39 -23.68 -11.86
N GLY A 142 4.17 -23.51 -10.79
CA GLY A 142 5.22 -22.50 -10.70
C GLY A 142 4.73 -21.13 -10.22
N HIS A 143 5.66 -20.33 -9.71
CA HIS A 143 5.37 -19.02 -9.11
C HIS A 143 4.72 -18.02 -10.07
N SER A 144 5.02 -18.09 -11.38
CA SER A 144 4.40 -17.19 -12.37
C SER A 144 2.88 -17.40 -12.52
N VAL A 145 2.41 -18.64 -12.33
CA VAL A 145 0.98 -18.96 -12.32
C VAL A 145 0.35 -18.49 -11.00
N GLY A 146 1.04 -18.72 -9.87
CA GLY A 146 0.60 -18.20 -8.56
C GLY A 146 0.51 -16.67 -8.52
N ASP A 147 1.46 -15.96 -9.13
CA ASP A 147 1.42 -14.51 -9.23
C ASP A 147 0.20 -14.01 -10.03
N ARG A 148 -0.10 -14.66 -11.16
CA ARG A 148 -1.30 -14.34 -11.93
C ARG A 148 -2.59 -14.66 -11.18
N LEU A 149 -2.61 -15.75 -10.42
CA LEU A 149 -3.74 -16.10 -9.55
C LEU A 149 -3.97 -15.02 -8.50
N LEU A 150 -2.92 -14.55 -7.83
CA LEU A 150 -3.01 -13.46 -6.85
C LEU A 150 -3.56 -12.15 -7.45
N MET A 151 -3.19 -11.83 -8.70
CA MET A 151 -3.76 -10.67 -9.40
C MET A 151 -5.26 -10.83 -9.65
N LEU A 152 -5.71 -12.02 -10.08
CA LEU A 152 -7.14 -12.28 -10.30
C LEU A 152 -7.93 -12.32 -8.98
N VAL A 153 -7.36 -12.85 -7.91
CA VAL A 153 -7.94 -12.79 -6.56
C VAL A 153 -8.12 -11.33 -6.13
N ALA A 154 -7.11 -10.49 -6.31
CA ALA A 154 -7.16 -9.07 -5.97
C ALA A 154 -8.26 -8.34 -6.76
N GLU A 155 -8.39 -8.61 -8.04
CA GLU A 155 -9.45 -8.05 -8.91
C GLU A 155 -10.84 -8.50 -8.42
N ARG A 156 -11.01 -9.79 -8.14
CA ARG A 156 -12.27 -10.38 -7.67
C ARG A 156 -12.69 -9.80 -6.31
N LEU A 157 -11.74 -9.68 -5.36
CA LEU A 157 -11.99 -9.05 -4.06
C LEU A 157 -12.36 -7.57 -4.19
N THR A 158 -11.68 -6.84 -5.07
CA THR A 158 -11.96 -5.41 -5.31
C THR A 158 -13.35 -5.22 -5.93
N THR A 159 -13.74 -6.08 -6.86
CA THR A 159 -15.05 -6.04 -7.51
C THR A 159 -16.19 -6.36 -6.54
N ALA A 160 -15.95 -7.26 -5.58
CA ALA A 160 -16.91 -7.61 -4.54
C ALA A 160 -17.00 -6.57 -3.41
N ALA A 161 -16.01 -5.71 -3.28
CA ALA A 161 -15.96 -4.67 -2.25
C ALA A 161 -16.87 -3.49 -2.61
N SER A 162 -17.60 -2.95 -1.62
CA SER A 162 -18.31 -1.68 -1.71
C SER A 162 -17.41 -0.50 -1.36
N ASP A 163 -17.89 0.74 -1.52
CA ASP A 163 -17.14 1.96 -1.16
C ASP A 163 -16.73 2.03 0.32
N THR A 164 -17.41 1.29 1.18
CA THR A 164 -17.11 1.21 2.63
C THR A 164 -16.09 0.13 2.98
N VAL A 165 -15.67 -0.70 2.01
CA VAL A 165 -14.75 -1.83 2.20
C VAL A 165 -13.42 -1.54 1.52
N HIS A 166 -12.36 -1.41 2.32
CA HIS A 166 -11.00 -1.22 1.83
C HIS A 166 -10.26 -2.56 1.81
N VAL A 167 -9.89 -3.01 0.62
CA VAL A 167 -9.13 -4.25 0.40
C VAL A 167 -7.64 -3.94 0.34
N SER A 168 -6.83 -4.78 0.98
CA SER A 168 -5.37 -4.69 1.00
C SER A 168 -4.74 -6.08 0.89
N ARG A 169 -3.49 -6.16 0.41
CA ARG A 169 -2.70 -7.39 0.46
C ARG A 169 -1.62 -7.25 1.52
N LEU A 170 -1.56 -8.19 2.46
CA LEU A 170 -0.58 -8.17 3.56
C LEU A 170 0.76 -8.78 3.16
N GLY A 171 0.75 -9.74 2.25
CA GLY A 171 1.90 -10.47 1.72
C GLY A 171 1.53 -11.92 1.41
N GLY A 172 2.34 -12.62 0.60
CA GLY A 172 2.03 -14.00 0.23
C GLY A 172 0.62 -14.16 -0.34
N ASP A 173 -0.17 -15.00 0.27
CA ASP A 173 -1.58 -15.31 -0.02
C ASP A 173 -2.58 -14.65 0.94
N GLU A 174 -2.09 -13.71 1.79
CA GLU A 174 -2.90 -13.01 2.79
C GLU A 174 -3.44 -11.67 2.27
N PHE A 175 -4.73 -11.47 2.45
CA PHE A 175 -5.45 -10.23 2.18
C PHE A 175 -6.14 -9.72 3.44
N ALA A 176 -6.39 -8.42 3.51
CA ALA A 176 -7.11 -7.82 4.63
C ALA A 176 -8.16 -6.82 4.17
N LEU A 177 -9.19 -6.69 4.97
CA LEU A 177 -10.37 -5.86 4.73
C LEU A 177 -10.56 -4.91 5.92
N VAL A 178 -10.79 -3.63 5.64
CA VAL A 178 -11.29 -2.66 6.63
C VAL A 178 -12.70 -2.25 6.20
N ILE A 179 -13.70 -2.49 7.05
CA ILE A 179 -15.10 -2.24 6.76
C ILE A 179 -15.60 -1.16 7.71
N LYS A 180 -15.92 0.01 7.16
CA LYS A 180 -16.37 1.18 7.94
C LYS A 180 -17.88 1.18 8.14
N GLY A 181 -18.32 1.59 9.33
CA GLY A 181 -19.71 1.74 9.71
C GLY A 181 -20.27 0.56 10.51
N ASP A 182 -21.50 0.72 10.96
CA ASP A 182 -22.18 -0.30 11.76
C ASP A 182 -22.66 -1.44 10.84
N ILE A 183 -22.07 -2.61 11.04
CA ILE A 183 -22.46 -3.83 10.34
C ILE A 183 -22.83 -4.91 11.36
N SER A 184 -23.97 -5.57 11.16
CA SER A 184 -24.36 -6.66 12.04
C SER A 184 -23.47 -7.89 11.83
N ASN A 185 -23.35 -8.70 12.86
CA ASN A 185 -22.58 -9.95 12.80
C ASN A 185 -23.08 -10.88 11.68
N GLU A 186 -24.41 -10.94 11.47
CA GLU A 186 -25.04 -11.75 10.42
C GLU A 186 -24.66 -11.23 9.03
N ALA A 187 -24.72 -9.90 8.82
CA ALA A 187 -24.35 -9.30 7.54
C ALA A 187 -22.85 -9.50 7.25
N LEU A 188 -22.00 -9.38 8.29
CA LEU A 188 -20.55 -9.62 8.16
C LEU A 188 -20.25 -11.08 7.80
N LEU A 189 -20.91 -12.05 8.45
CA LEU A 189 -20.78 -13.47 8.13
C LEU A 189 -21.31 -13.79 6.73
N MET A 190 -22.43 -13.17 6.31
CA MET A 190 -22.95 -13.32 4.94
C MET A 190 -21.99 -12.77 3.90
N PHE A 191 -21.42 -11.61 4.15
CA PHE A 191 -20.41 -11.00 3.27
C PHE A 191 -19.17 -11.88 3.16
N GLY A 192 -18.63 -12.35 4.27
CA GLY A 192 -17.49 -13.26 4.28
C GLY A 192 -17.78 -14.58 3.56
N LYS A 193 -18.94 -15.18 3.77
CA LYS A 193 -19.38 -16.38 3.04
C LYS A 193 -19.47 -16.12 1.53
N HIS A 194 -19.96 -14.96 1.14
CA HIS A 194 -19.98 -14.57 -0.27
C HIS A 194 -18.57 -14.49 -0.85
N LEU A 195 -17.62 -13.86 -0.15
CA LEU A 195 -16.23 -13.82 -0.57
C LEU A 195 -15.61 -15.22 -0.69
N CYS A 196 -15.80 -16.09 0.30
CA CYS A 196 -15.32 -17.48 0.24
C CYS A 196 -15.89 -18.23 -0.97
N THR A 197 -17.19 -18.04 -1.26
CA THR A 197 -17.84 -18.65 -2.42
C THR A 197 -17.25 -18.13 -3.73
N LEU A 198 -17.03 -16.82 -3.84
CA LEU A 198 -16.38 -16.21 -5.00
C LEU A 198 -14.96 -16.75 -5.22
N MET A 199 -14.20 -16.96 -4.15
CA MET A 199 -12.84 -17.53 -4.27
C MET A 199 -12.86 -18.98 -4.72
N HIS A 200 -13.94 -19.72 -4.42
CA HIS A 200 -14.10 -21.12 -4.84
C HIS A 200 -14.49 -21.26 -6.33
N GLU A 201 -14.97 -20.19 -6.98
CA GLU A 201 -15.20 -20.21 -8.42
C GLU A 201 -13.87 -20.32 -9.18
N SER A 202 -13.87 -21.07 -10.29
CA SER A 202 -12.69 -21.32 -11.12
C SER A 202 -12.01 -20.03 -11.59
N PHE A 203 -10.70 -20.01 -11.55
CA PHE A 203 -9.84 -18.98 -12.15
C PHE A 203 -9.27 -19.48 -13.44
N GLU A 204 -9.57 -18.82 -14.56
CA GLU A 204 -9.07 -19.18 -15.88
C GLU A 204 -7.64 -18.61 -16.08
N LEU A 205 -6.66 -19.49 -15.98
CA LEU A 205 -5.23 -19.14 -16.12
C LEU A 205 -4.63 -19.86 -17.32
N SER A 206 -4.54 -19.16 -18.47
CA SER A 206 -3.88 -19.68 -19.68
C SER A 206 -4.36 -21.10 -20.09
N GLU A 207 -5.68 -21.31 -20.17
CA GLU A 207 -6.35 -22.58 -20.49
C GLU A 207 -6.37 -23.63 -19.35
N ILE A 208 -5.84 -23.30 -18.19
CA ILE A 208 -5.89 -24.18 -17.01
C ILE A 208 -6.88 -23.60 -16.00
N PRO A 209 -8.01 -24.26 -15.74
CA PRO A 209 -8.92 -23.86 -14.68
C PRO A 209 -8.30 -24.23 -13.32
N ILE A 210 -8.04 -23.23 -12.48
CA ILE A 210 -7.54 -23.41 -11.12
C ILE A 210 -8.66 -23.10 -10.15
N GLN A 211 -8.88 -24.00 -9.21
CA GLN A 211 -9.84 -23.83 -8.13
C GLN A 211 -9.11 -23.80 -6.81
N ILE A 212 -9.35 -22.75 -6.02
CA ILE A 212 -8.80 -22.58 -4.67
C ILE A 212 -9.93 -22.18 -3.71
N GLY A 213 -9.71 -22.39 -2.41
CA GLY A 213 -10.58 -21.89 -1.36
C GLY A 213 -10.03 -20.59 -0.77
N ALA A 214 -10.81 -20.01 0.13
CA ALA A 214 -10.35 -18.95 1.02
C ALA A 214 -11.04 -19.07 2.37
N THR A 215 -10.28 -18.90 3.43
CA THR A 215 -10.79 -18.79 4.80
C THR A 215 -10.68 -17.35 5.26
N LEU A 216 -11.68 -16.88 5.99
CA LEU A 216 -11.80 -15.46 6.39
C LEU A 216 -12.12 -15.35 7.88
N GLY A 217 -11.31 -14.60 8.62
CA GLY A 217 -11.56 -14.24 10.01
C GLY A 217 -11.97 -12.79 10.15
N PHE A 218 -12.97 -12.51 10.99
CA PHE A 218 -13.44 -11.16 11.29
C PHE A 218 -13.36 -10.84 12.77
N ALA A 219 -13.10 -9.55 13.07
CA ALA A 219 -13.33 -8.95 14.38
C ALA A 219 -14.01 -7.59 14.24
N THR A 220 -14.70 -7.14 15.29
CA THR A 220 -15.53 -5.93 15.27
C THR A 220 -15.20 -4.99 16.42
N TYR A 221 -15.25 -3.68 16.14
CA TYR A 221 -15.20 -2.62 17.13
C TYR A 221 -16.61 -1.98 17.23
N PRO A 222 -17.10 -1.65 18.41
CA PRO A 222 -16.49 -1.80 19.74
C PRO A 222 -16.74 -3.16 20.42
N ALA A 223 -17.42 -4.09 19.76
CA ALA A 223 -17.90 -5.31 20.40
C ALA A 223 -16.78 -6.24 20.88
N THR A 224 -15.67 -6.36 20.13
CA THR A 224 -14.61 -7.32 20.46
C THR A 224 -13.27 -6.67 20.81
N ALA A 225 -12.95 -5.50 20.29
CA ALA A 225 -11.66 -4.85 20.44
C ALA A 225 -11.79 -3.38 20.84
N ASP A 226 -10.75 -2.85 21.49
CA ASP A 226 -10.68 -1.46 21.97
C ASP A 226 -9.74 -0.58 21.14
N ASN A 227 -8.90 -1.17 20.29
CA ASN A 227 -7.92 -0.47 19.46
C ASN A 227 -7.62 -1.24 18.16
N ALA A 228 -6.96 -0.57 17.22
CA ALA A 228 -6.65 -1.09 15.87
C ALA A 228 -5.80 -2.38 15.90
N THR A 229 -4.77 -2.41 16.74
CA THR A 229 -3.88 -3.57 16.85
C THR A 229 -4.66 -4.79 17.33
N GLN A 230 -5.43 -4.64 18.40
CA GLN A 230 -6.24 -5.70 18.96
C GLN A 230 -7.32 -6.18 17.99
N LEU A 231 -7.91 -5.25 17.23
CA LEU A 231 -8.91 -5.58 16.22
C LEU A 231 -8.33 -6.47 15.10
N PHE A 232 -7.10 -6.15 14.66
CA PHE A 232 -6.39 -6.98 13.69
C PHE A 232 -6.00 -8.36 14.27
N GLU A 233 -5.41 -8.38 15.46
CA GLU A 233 -5.01 -9.63 16.14
C GLU A 233 -6.20 -10.58 16.34
N TYR A 234 -7.38 -10.05 16.67
CA TYR A 234 -8.58 -10.86 16.85
C TYR A 234 -9.16 -11.37 15.53
N ALA A 235 -9.07 -10.59 14.46
CA ALA A 235 -9.44 -11.06 13.13
C ALA A 235 -8.51 -12.18 12.63
N ASP A 236 -7.20 -12.02 12.86
CA ASP A 236 -6.19 -13.03 12.53
C ASP A 236 -6.40 -14.32 13.34
N TYR A 237 -6.66 -14.20 14.65
CA TYR A 237 -6.99 -15.36 15.47
C TYR A 237 -8.28 -16.07 15.01
N ALA A 238 -9.30 -15.32 14.60
CA ALA A 238 -10.51 -15.90 14.03
C ALA A 238 -10.22 -16.64 12.71
N LEU A 239 -9.35 -16.11 11.87
CA LEU A 239 -8.87 -16.79 10.66
C LEU A 239 -8.17 -18.11 11.01
N TYR A 240 -7.24 -18.08 11.97
CA TYR A 240 -6.54 -19.27 12.44
C TYR A 240 -7.52 -20.36 12.92
N GLN A 241 -8.54 -19.98 13.72
CA GLN A 241 -9.57 -20.91 14.17
C GLN A 241 -10.41 -21.44 13.01
N GLY A 242 -10.75 -20.59 12.04
CA GLY A 242 -11.45 -20.99 10.83
C GLY A 242 -10.67 -22.04 10.04
N LYS A 243 -9.38 -21.83 9.83
CA LYS A 243 -8.50 -22.77 9.12
C LYS A 243 -8.39 -24.12 9.81
N ASN A 244 -8.32 -24.14 11.13
CA ASN A 244 -8.17 -25.39 11.90
C ASN A 244 -9.47 -26.21 11.98
N HIS A 245 -10.63 -25.56 12.00
CA HIS A 245 -11.90 -26.26 12.25
C HIS A 245 -12.76 -26.41 11.01
N ASN A 246 -12.77 -25.39 10.13
CA ASN A 246 -13.62 -25.38 8.94
C ASN A 246 -12.98 -24.56 7.81
N PRO A 247 -11.94 -25.07 7.14
CA PRO A 247 -11.33 -24.37 6.00
C PRO A 247 -12.36 -24.03 4.92
N GLY A 248 -12.14 -22.93 4.21
CA GLY A 248 -13.08 -22.43 3.19
C GLY A 248 -14.28 -21.70 3.76
N SER A 249 -14.25 -21.30 5.02
CA SER A 249 -15.36 -20.66 5.70
C SER A 249 -15.01 -19.31 6.30
N THR A 250 -16.03 -18.67 6.88
CA THR A 250 -15.89 -17.41 7.60
C THR A 250 -16.06 -17.63 9.09
N CYS A 251 -15.14 -17.11 9.88
CA CYS A 251 -15.14 -17.13 11.33
C CYS A 251 -15.21 -15.71 11.89
N LEU A 252 -16.07 -15.47 12.87
CA LEU A 252 -16.14 -14.21 13.61
C LEU A 252 -15.55 -14.40 14.99
N PHE A 253 -14.66 -13.50 15.40
CA PHE A 253 -14.10 -13.52 16.74
C PHE A 253 -15.19 -13.36 17.79
N SER A 254 -15.18 -14.21 18.83
CA SER A 254 -16.20 -14.32 19.86
C SER A 254 -15.60 -14.31 21.26
N ALA A 255 -16.46 -14.25 22.28
CA ALA A 255 -16.05 -14.36 23.66
C ALA A 255 -15.32 -15.69 23.97
N SER A 256 -15.77 -16.80 23.37
CA SER A 256 -15.10 -18.10 23.51
C SER A 256 -13.68 -18.10 22.92
N HIS A 257 -13.48 -17.42 21.79
CA HIS A 257 -12.14 -17.25 21.22
C HIS A 257 -11.23 -16.44 22.14
N ARG A 258 -11.77 -15.43 22.83
CA ARG A 258 -11.01 -14.62 23.80
C ARG A 258 -10.55 -15.46 25.00
N GLU A 259 -11.43 -16.32 25.50
CA GLU A 259 -11.10 -17.24 26.60
C GLU A 259 -10.00 -18.21 26.16
N GLN A 260 -10.10 -18.77 24.97
CA GLN A 260 -9.10 -19.68 24.42
C GLN A 260 -7.76 -18.99 24.17
N LEU A 261 -7.76 -17.81 23.56
CA LEU A 261 -6.55 -17.00 23.34
C LEU A 261 -5.85 -16.69 24.67
N SER A 262 -6.62 -16.40 25.72
CA SER A 262 -6.08 -16.18 27.08
C SER A 262 -5.47 -17.47 27.65
N ALA A 263 -6.13 -18.61 27.50
CA ALA A 263 -5.63 -19.92 27.94
C ALA A 263 -4.35 -20.34 27.20
N ASP A 264 -4.33 -20.13 25.87
CA ASP A 264 -3.16 -20.39 25.03
C ASP A 264 -1.96 -19.53 25.46
N GLY A 265 -2.19 -18.25 25.75
CA GLY A 265 -1.15 -17.35 26.27
C GLY A 265 -0.58 -17.79 27.62
N VAL A 266 -1.43 -18.27 28.53
CA VAL A 266 -0.99 -18.82 29.81
C VAL A 266 -0.17 -20.08 29.60
N THR A 267 -0.60 -20.95 28.70
CA THR A 267 0.09 -22.20 28.34
C THR A 267 1.45 -21.92 27.71
N GLU A 268 1.53 -20.99 26.77
CA GLU A 268 2.80 -20.58 26.14
C GLU A 268 3.77 -19.99 27.18
N GLN A 269 3.27 -19.15 28.08
CA GLN A 269 4.11 -18.56 29.13
C GLN A 269 4.63 -19.63 30.10
N ALA A 270 3.80 -20.60 30.45
CA ALA A 270 4.21 -21.72 31.29
C ALA A 270 5.25 -22.59 30.57
N LEU A 271 5.06 -22.89 29.28
CA LEU A 271 6.00 -23.65 28.46
C LEU A 271 7.37 -22.97 28.35
N ARG A 272 7.41 -21.64 28.15
CA ARG A 272 8.68 -20.88 28.09
C ARG A 272 9.48 -20.94 29.39
N ARG A 273 8.83 -21.21 30.52
CA ARG A 273 9.43 -21.32 31.84
C ARG A 273 9.65 -22.77 32.30
N ALA A 274 9.14 -23.72 31.55
CA ALA A 274 9.12 -25.13 31.92
C ALA A 274 10.54 -25.73 32.01
N ASN A 275 10.75 -26.57 32.99
CA ASN A 275 11.98 -27.34 33.12
C ASN A 275 11.85 -28.66 32.36
N LEU A 276 12.57 -28.73 31.21
CA LEU A 276 12.53 -29.91 30.32
C LEU A 276 12.91 -31.22 31.00
N LYS A 277 13.70 -31.20 32.09
CA LYS A 277 14.16 -32.40 32.76
C LYS A 277 13.16 -32.96 33.79
N THR A 278 12.29 -32.11 34.33
CA THR A 278 11.41 -32.50 35.42
C THR A 278 9.94 -32.49 35.04
N GLU A 279 9.57 -31.72 34.01
CA GLU A 279 8.18 -31.54 33.63
C GLU A 279 7.82 -32.36 32.37
N PHE A 280 8.83 -32.81 31.60
CA PHE A 280 8.60 -33.54 30.36
C PHE A 280 9.02 -35.00 30.50
N HIS A 281 8.17 -35.88 29.99
CA HIS A 281 8.49 -37.31 29.85
C HIS A 281 7.99 -37.81 28.48
N VAL A 282 8.46 -38.99 28.09
CA VAL A 282 8.10 -39.59 26.81
C VAL A 282 7.27 -40.84 27.08
N LEU A 283 6.11 -40.93 26.41
CA LEU A 283 5.34 -42.15 26.31
C LEU A 283 5.56 -42.76 24.93
N PHE A 284 5.58 -44.12 24.89
CA PHE A 284 5.76 -44.84 23.65
C PHE A 284 4.43 -45.51 23.26
N GLN A 285 3.92 -45.19 22.08
CA GLN A 285 2.72 -45.81 21.50
C GLN A 285 3.16 -46.83 20.46
N PRO A 286 2.71 -48.13 20.58
CA PRO A 286 3.08 -49.16 19.62
C PRO A 286 2.40 -48.92 18.27
N ILE A 287 3.17 -49.04 17.19
CA ILE A 287 2.69 -49.09 15.80
C ILE A 287 2.56 -50.56 15.45
N ILE A 288 1.34 -50.99 15.13
CA ILE A 288 1.00 -52.40 14.88
C ILE A 288 0.77 -52.58 13.38
N GLU A 289 1.41 -53.59 12.80
CA GLU A 289 1.13 -54.02 11.44
C GLU A 289 -0.27 -54.63 11.35
N SER A 290 -1.08 -54.10 10.44
CA SER A 290 -2.50 -54.48 10.36
C SER A 290 -2.74 -55.95 9.97
N CYS A 291 -1.81 -56.56 9.21
CA CYS A 291 -1.93 -57.93 8.74
C CYS A 291 -1.50 -58.97 9.80
N THR A 292 -0.34 -58.76 10.43
CA THR A 292 0.27 -59.69 11.37
C THR A 292 -0.13 -59.43 12.81
N ARG A 293 -0.60 -58.22 13.11
CA ARG A 293 -0.86 -57.68 14.46
C ARG A 293 0.38 -57.62 15.35
N GLU A 294 1.56 -57.66 14.77
CA GLU A 294 2.82 -57.53 15.50
C GLU A 294 3.21 -56.08 15.63
N THR A 295 3.88 -55.72 16.73
CA THR A 295 4.41 -54.39 16.94
C THR A 295 5.68 -54.24 16.10
N VAL A 296 5.66 -53.31 15.11
CA VAL A 296 6.77 -53.07 14.17
C VAL A 296 7.59 -51.86 14.55
N ALA A 297 7.02 -50.91 15.33
CA ALA A 297 7.71 -49.71 15.77
C ALA A 297 7.00 -49.11 17.00
N PHE A 298 7.61 -48.07 17.57
CA PHE A 298 7.01 -47.25 18.62
C PHE A 298 7.08 -45.79 18.21
N GLU A 299 5.98 -45.08 18.36
CA GLU A 299 5.96 -43.64 18.27
C GLU A 299 6.30 -43.04 19.64
N ALA A 300 7.25 -42.13 19.68
CA ALA A 300 7.66 -41.41 20.88
C ALA A 300 6.84 -40.14 21.03
N LEU A 301 5.96 -40.09 22.02
CA LEU A 301 5.04 -39.00 22.27
C LEU A 301 5.46 -38.21 23.50
N ALA A 302 5.80 -36.93 23.35
CA ALA A 302 6.10 -36.05 24.48
C ALA A 302 4.85 -35.84 25.34
N ARG A 303 5.05 -35.81 26.65
CA ARG A 303 4.02 -35.45 27.65
C ARG A 303 4.59 -34.35 28.54
N TRP A 304 3.76 -33.41 28.88
CA TRP A 304 4.13 -32.29 29.74
C TRP A 304 3.19 -32.23 30.94
N ASP A 305 3.78 -32.38 32.13
CA ASP A 305 3.12 -32.24 33.41
C ASP A 305 3.57 -30.94 34.05
N SER A 306 2.82 -29.85 33.78
CA SER A 306 3.13 -28.52 34.30
C SER A 306 2.73 -28.41 35.76
N PRO A 307 3.59 -27.87 36.65
CA PRO A 307 3.23 -27.60 38.05
C PRO A 307 2.07 -26.60 38.20
N VAL A 308 1.84 -25.76 37.17
CA VAL A 308 0.81 -24.71 37.16
C VAL A 308 -0.46 -25.16 36.46
N LEU A 309 -0.32 -25.90 35.34
CA LEU A 309 -1.44 -26.28 34.45
C LEU A 309 -1.87 -27.73 34.60
N GLY A 310 -1.09 -28.57 35.32
CA GLY A 310 -1.29 -30.00 35.34
C GLY A 310 -0.85 -30.69 34.04
N ALA A 311 -1.48 -31.82 33.69
CA ALA A 311 -1.20 -32.52 32.46
C ALA A 311 -1.69 -31.70 31.24
N VAL A 312 -0.74 -31.26 30.42
CA VAL A 312 -1.02 -30.47 29.21
C VAL A 312 -1.03 -31.40 28.00
N SER A 313 -2.09 -31.29 27.18
CA SER A 313 -2.19 -32.04 25.92
C SER A 313 -1.15 -31.54 24.92
N PRO A 314 -0.54 -32.44 24.13
CA PRO A 314 0.41 -32.08 23.08
C PRO A 314 -0.21 -31.24 21.98
#